data_b9948178bcbd83901ef77710a7a41c33
#
_entry.id   b9948178bcbd83901ef77710a7a41c33
#
_cell.length_a   1.000
_cell.length_b   1.000
_cell.length_c   1.000
_cell.angle_alpha   90.00
_cell.angle_beta   90.00
_cell.angle_gamma   90.00
#
_symmetry.space_group_name_H-M   'P 1'
#
loop_
_entity.id
_entity.type
_entity.pdbx_description
1 polymer ?
#
loop_
_entity_poly.entity_id
_entity_poly.type
_entity_poly.pdbx_seq_one_letter_code
_entity_poly.pdbx_strand_id
1 'polypeptide(L)'
;MLYSDLIRQETEYTYSANVQFDIENDKKLARFIPNETTIELFREYFIDIIRANPNHHSRILYGSYGTGKSHFLTVLSLLLSKAFTDGVAFDTFLTRVNEYDPNLAQDINAFVKDETRKPFLIVPIVFDFEDFDRCIYFSLTKKLSSIGISVRFKTFYTQALEQLSRWKEDEESLNRLKSTCEKEKINLSDLEKSLTAFDSKAESVFNRLFNKMTFGVNFVCEVSNLTESLTQVTEAISSQYSGMVFIFDEFGRYIEDNIKKIKVRSVQDLAEYCDHGNGNNHIILVSHKEISLYTQRISKTLSNEWKKIEGRYKATPINDKQDQCLSLIKSVLIKEEKPWAAFKQKYKHRCTRGTNKIK
;
A
#
# COMPACT_ATOMS: atom_id res chain seq x y z
N MET A 1 -35.95 27.06 13.02
CA MET A 1 -34.67 26.50 13.43
C MET A 1 -34.48 25.25 12.61
N LEU A 2 -33.63 25.30 11.63
CA LEU A 2 -33.28 24.15 10.78
C LEU A 2 -32.21 23.31 11.49
N TYR A 3 -32.08 22.04 11.15
CA TYR A 3 -31.01 21.19 11.68
C TYR A 3 -29.61 21.73 11.32
N SER A 4 -29.47 22.35 10.14
CA SER A 4 -28.27 23.06 9.69
C SER A 4 -27.85 24.22 10.60
N ASP A 5 -28.76 24.80 11.39
CA ASP A 5 -28.44 25.86 12.35
C ASP A 5 -27.84 25.31 13.65
N LEU A 6 -28.01 24.00 13.90
CA LEU A 6 -27.62 23.31 15.13
C LEU A 6 -26.36 22.47 14.97
N ILE A 7 -26.22 21.87 13.79
CA ILE A 7 -25.21 20.87 13.50
C ILE A 7 -24.65 21.15 12.11
N ARG A 8 -23.35 21.19 12.01
CA ARG A 8 -22.62 21.20 10.71
C ARG A 8 -21.76 19.95 10.60
N GLN A 9 -21.50 19.55 9.38
CA GLN A 9 -20.50 18.53 9.10
C GLN A 9 -19.12 19.19 9.03
N GLU A 10 -18.10 18.49 9.55
CA GLU A 10 -16.71 18.85 9.31
C GLU A 10 -16.43 18.83 7.80
N THR A 11 -16.23 20.00 7.19
CA THR A 11 -16.09 20.15 5.74
C THR A 11 -14.82 19.55 5.17
N GLU A 12 -13.85 19.32 6.02
CA GLU A 12 -12.56 18.76 5.63
C GLU A 12 -12.49 17.22 5.72
N TYR A 13 -13.59 16.57 6.10
CA TYR A 13 -13.62 15.11 6.21
C TYR A 13 -13.70 14.48 4.82
N THR A 14 -12.60 13.84 4.39
CA THR A 14 -12.58 13.11 3.10
C THR A 14 -13.06 11.68 3.30
N TYR A 15 -14.09 11.28 2.56
CA TYR A 15 -14.75 9.98 2.65
C TYR A 15 -13.92 8.80 2.14
N SER A 16 -12.86 9.04 1.37
CA SER A 16 -11.99 7.98 0.87
C SER A 16 -10.54 8.22 1.24
N ALA A 17 -9.85 7.16 1.61
CA ALA A 17 -8.41 7.11 1.71
C ALA A 17 -7.90 6.17 0.62
N ASN A 18 -6.91 6.59 -0.14
CA ASN A 18 -6.21 5.77 -1.11
C ASN A 18 -4.75 5.69 -0.69
N VAL A 19 -4.32 4.51 -0.27
CA VAL A 19 -2.96 4.28 0.23
C VAL A 19 -1.91 4.73 -0.77
N GLN A 20 -2.13 4.55 -2.08
CA GLN A 20 -1.16 4.92 -3.11
C GLN A 20 -0.91 6.44 -3.21
N PHE A 21 -1.93 7.27 -2.91
CA PHE A 21 -1.87 8.72 -3.06
C PHE A 21 -1.77 9.46 -1.73
N ASP A 22 -2.30 8.88 -0.66
CA ASP A 22 -2.44 9.55 0.64
C ASP A 22 -1.27 9.26 1.61
N ILE A 23 -0.33 8.41 1.22
CA ILE A 23 0.76 7.93 2.09
C ILE A 23 1.74 9.04 2.54
N GLU A 24 1.73 10.18 1.86
CA GLU A 24 2.55 11.36 2.19
C GLU A 24 1.67 12.55 2.66
N ASN A 25 0.37 12.31 2.89
CA ASN A 25 -0.57 13.35 3.31
C ASN A 25 -0.74 13.35 4.83
N ASP A 26 0.06 14.15 5.53
CA ASP A 26 0.08 14.27 6.99
C ASP A 26 -1.25 14.78 7.60
N LYS A 27 -2.09 15.49 6.84
CA LYS A 27 -3.45 15.87 7.27
C LYS A 27 -4.32 14.65 7.63
N LYS A 28 -4.00 13.48 7.10
CA LYS A 28 -4.70 12.24 7.44
C LYS A 28 -4.48 11.82 8.90
N LEU A 29 -3.34 12.18 9.51
CA LEU A 29 -3.10 11.96 10.94
C LEU A 29 -4.09 12.76 11.79
N ALA A 30 -4.18 14.07 11.59
CA ALA A 30 -5.08 14.93 12.34
C ALA A 30 -6.56 14.55 12.20
N ARG A 31 -6.93 13.95 11.07
CA ARG A 31 -8.31 13.54 10.76
C ARG A 31 -8.65 12.11 11.20
N PHE A 32 -7.65 11.35 11.61
CA PHE A 32 -7.89 9.98 12.07
C PHE A 32 -8.66 9.98 13.39
N ILE A 33 -9.75 9.23 13.44
CA ILE A 33 -10.57 9.03 14.62
C ILE A 33 -10.36 7.59 15.09
N PRO A 34 -9.58 7.38 16.16
CA PRO A 34 -9.38 6.04 16.70
C PRO A 34 -10.69 5.47 17.25
N ASN A 35 -10.78 4.17 17.23
CA ASN A 35 -11.79 3.38 17.94
C ASN A 35 -11.11 2.12 18.49
N GLU A 36 -11.81 1.34 19.31
CA GLU A 36 -11.26 0.13 19.94
C GLU A 36 -10.58 -0.80 18.91
N THR A 37 -11.26 -1.06 17.78
CA THR A 37 -10.70 -1.94 16.73
C THR A 37 -9.42 -1.38 16.11
N THR A 38 -9.37 -0.08 15.81
CA THR A 38 -8.15 0.52 15.25
C THR A 38 -7.02 0.61 16.26
N ILE A 39 -7.32 0.79 17.55
CA ILE A 39 -6.32 0.73 18.63
C ILE A 39 -5.72 -0.69 18.72
N GLU A 40 -6.55 -1.74 18.68
CA GLU A 40 -6.10 -3.13 18.64
C GLU A 40 -5.21 -3.39 17.41
N LEU A 41 -5.59 -2.87 16.23
CA LEU A 41 -4.78 -2.97 15.02
C LEU A 41 -3.44 -2.25 15.15
N PHE A 42 -3.37 -1.06 15.77
CA PHE A 42 -2.07 -0.40 16.02
C PHE A 42 -1.19 -1.22 16.96
N ARG A 43 -1.74 -1.84 17.99
CA ARG A 43 -0.99 -2.76 18.85
C ARG A 43 -0.47 -3.97 18.07
N GLU A 44 -1.30 -4.57 17.22
CA GLU A 44 -0.94 -5.76 16.46
C GLU A 44 0.04 -5.45 15.32
N TYR A 45 -0.16 -4.33 14.59
CA TYR A 45 0.64 -4.00 13.41
C TYR A 45 1.82 -3.08 13.75
N PHE A 46 1.54 -1.91 14.30
CA PHE A 46 2.58 -0.92 14.53
C PHE A 46 3.62 -1.40 15.55
N ILE A 47 3.17 -1.85 16.73
CA ILE A 47 4.07 -2.29 17.79
C ILE A 47 4.89 -3.51 17.36
N ASP A 48 4.29 -4.45 16.62
CA ASP A 48 5.01 -5.63 16.17
C ASP A 48 6.04 -5.29 15.08
N ILE A 49 5.69 -4.45 14.10
CA ILE A 49 6.59 -4.02 13.03
C ILE A 49 7.83 -3.29 13.56
N ILE A 50 7.65 -2.44 14.57
CA ILE A 50 8.77 -1.66 15.12
C ILE A 50 9.66 -2.44 16.09
N ARG A 51 9.35 -3.68 16.42
CA ARG A 51 10.21 -4.54 17.27
C ARG A 51 11.47 -4.95 16.54
N ALA A 52 12.53 -5.22 17.31
CA ALA A 52 13.76 -5.78 16.77
C ALA A 52 13.55 -7.20 16.19
N ASN A 53 12.64 -7.97 16.81
CA ASN A 53 12.22 -9.29 16.35
C ASN A 53 10.69 -9.34 16.29
N PRO A 54 10.09 -8.98 15.15
CA PRO A 54 8.65 -9.06 14.95
C PRO A 54 8.13 -10.51 15.02
N ASN A 55 6.91 -10.68 15.53
CA ASN A 55 6.28 -12.00 15.52
C ASN A 55 5.78 -12.41 14.14
N HIS A 56 5.38 -11.40 13.35
CA HIS A 56 4.82 -11.64 12.02
C HIS A 56 5.34 -10.58 11.05
N HIS A 57 5.87 -11.00 9.92
CA HIS A 57 6.29 -10.13 8.83
C HIS A 57 5.24 -10.06 7.72
N SER A 58 4.42 -11.09 7.59
CA SER A 58 3.44 -11.25 6.53
C SER A 58 2.02 -11.26 7.08
N ARG A 59 1.17 -10.30 6.63
CA ARG A 59 -0.17 -10.07 7.19
C ARG A 59 -1.23 -9.93 6.10
N ILE A 60 -2.45 -10.41 6.40
CA ILE A 60 -3.66 -10.15 5.60
C ILE A 60 -4.65 -9.42 6.48
N LEU A 61 -5.04 -8.21 6.07
CA LEU A 61 -6.09 -7.43 6.68
C LEU A 61 -7.36 -7.54 5.85
N TYR A 62 -8.44 -8.09 6.41
CA TYR A 62 -9.66 -8.27 5.66
C TYR A 62 -10.91 -7.79 6.41
N GLY A 63 -11.93 -7.41 5.67
CA GLY A 63 -13.21 -6.89 6.18
C GLY A 63 -13.98 -6.14 5.12
N SER A 64 -15.26 -5.91 5.33
CA SER A 64 -16.17 -5.28 4.36
C SER A 64 -15.70 -3.89 3.91
N TYR A 65 -16.32 -3.38 2.85
CA TYR A 65 -16.08 -2.00 2.40
C TYR A 65 -16.50 -1.00 3.49
N GLY A 66 -15.77 0.10 3.61
CA GLY A 66 -16.12 1.16 4.56
C GLY A 66 -15.61 0.96 6.00
N THR A 67 -14.96 -0.17 6.31
CA THR A 67 -14.43 -0.48 7.66
C THR A 67 -13.20 0.32 8.06
N GLY A 68 -12.72 1.24 7.22
CA GLY A 68 -11.57 2.10 7.53
C GLY A 68 -10.19 1.48 7.27
N LYS A 69 -10.09 0.31 6.61
CA LYS A 69 -8.81 -0.37 6.31
C LYS A 69 -7.77 0.55 5.68
N SER A 70 -8.12 1.18 4.55
CA SER A 70 -7.19 2.06 3.82
C SER A 70 -6.80 3.29 4.64
N HIS A 71 -7.70 3.83 5.48
CA HIS A 71 -7.38 4.95 6.37
C HIS A 71 -6.40 4.52 7.48
N PHE A 72 -6.65 3.37 8.12
CA PHE A 72 -5.71 2.77 9.08
C PHE A 72 -4.32 2.57 8.46
N LEU A 73 -4.25 1.98 7.25
CA LEU A 73 -2.99 1.75 6.56
C LEU A 73 -2.26 3.03 6.17
N THR A 74 -3.00 4.07 5.78
CA THR A 74 -2.40 5.39 5.50
C THR A 74 -1.74 5.96 6.76
N VAL A 75 -2.43 5.93 7.90
CA VAL A 75 -1.87 6.41 9.17
C VAL A 75 -0.72 5.53 9.65
N LEU A 76 -0.85 4.21 9.57
CA LEU A 76 0.23 3.28 9.87
C LEU A 76 1.48 3.58 9.03
N SER A 77 1.31 3.83 7.74
CA SER A 77 2.39 4.17 6.82
C SER A 77 3.09 5.47 7.19
N LEU A 78 2.32 6.52 7.50
CA LEU A 78 2.86 7.81 7.95
C LEU A 78 3.69 7.67 9.23
N LEU A 79 3.21 6.91 10.20
CA LEU A 79 3.94 6.67 11.45
C LEU A 79 5.23 5.88 11.21
N LEU A 80 5.19 4.80 10.43
CA LEU A 80 6.35 3.95 10.16
C LEU A 80 7.41 4.65 9.30
N SER A 81 6.98 5.45 8.32
CA SER A 81 7.90 6.22 7.46
C SER A 81 8.40 7.50 8.12
N LYS A 82 7.78 7.93 9.23
CA LYS A 82 8.01 9.25 9.85
C LYS A 82 7.87 10.42 8.85
N ALA A 83 7.11 10.22 7.76
CA ALA A 83 6.99 11.15 6.64
C ALA A 83 5.86 12.15 6.90
N PHE A 84 5.98 12.96 7.95
CA PHE A 84 5.08 14.07 8.23
C PHE A 84 5.87 15.26 8.78
N THR A 85 5.43 16.46 8.41
CA THR A 85 6.07 17.72 8.77
C THR A 85 5.23 18.53 9.75
N ASP A 86 3.92 18.27 9.79
CA ASP A 86 2.99 18.96 10.70
C ASP A 86 2.98 18.31 12.08
N GLY A 87 3.76 18.88 13.00
CA GLY A 87 3.79 18.45 14.41
C GLY A 87 2.43 18.56 15.10
N VAL A 88 1.59 19.52 14.71
CA VAL A 88 0.23 19.69 15.29
C VAL A 88 -0.67 18.53 14.88
N ALA A 89 -0.57 18.06 13.64
CA ALA A 89 -1.31 16.89 13.16
C ALA A 89 -0.95 15.63 13.96
N PHE A 90 0.34 15.43 14.20
CA PHE A 90 0.84 14.30 15.01
C PHE A 90 0.39 14.39 16.46
N ASP A 91 0.52 15.55 17.12
CA ASP A 91 0.11 15.74 18.51
C ASP A 91 -1.41 15.58 18.68
N THR A 92 -2.20 16.02 17.70
CA THR A 92 -3.66 15.81 17.68
C THR A 92 -3.99 14.31 17.60
N PHE A 93 -3.30 13.58 16.73
CA PHE A 93 -3.45 12.12 16.63
C PHE A 93 -3.08 11.42 17.94
N LEU A 94 -1.92 11.76 18.53
CA LEU A 94 -1.47 11.18 19.80
C LEU A 94 -2.44 11.45 20.94
N THR A 95 -2.98 12.66 21.03
CA THR A 95 -3.98 13.01 22.06
C THR A 95 -5.20 12.10 21.98
N ARG A 96 -5.70 11.85 20.76
CA ARG A 96 -6.83 10.95 20.55
C ARG A 96 -6.51 9.49 20.86
N VAL A 97 -5.31 9.02 20.47
CA VAL A 97 -4.87 7.66 20.83
C VAL A 97 -4.72 7.50 22.34
N ASN A 98 -4.18 8.52 23.01
CA ASN A 98 -3.99 8.53 24.46
C ASN A 98 -5.31 8.43 25.26
N GLU A 99 -6.43 8.90 24.70
CA GLU A 99 -7.76 8.75 25.33
C GLU A 99 -8.19 7.27 25.41
N TYR A 100 -7.72 6.42 24.49
CA TYR A 100 -8.04 4.98 24.45
C TYR A 100 -6.93 4.14 25.08
N ASP A 101 -5.66 4.48 24.81
CA ASP A 101 -4.50 3.69 25.20
C ASP A 101 -3.26 4.58 25.41
N PRO A 102 -3.00 5.00 26.66
CA PRO A 102 -1.84 5.81 27.00
C PRO A 102 -0.49 5.13 26.70
N ASN A 103 -0.41 3.78 26.85
CA ASN A 103 0.82 3.05 26.60
C ASN A 103 1.13 3.02 25.10
N LEU A 104 0.13 2.74 24.27
CA LEU A 104 0.28 2.80 22.81
C LEU A 104 0.69 4.20 22.34
N ALA A 105 0.08 5.24 22.87
CA ALA A 105 0.45 6.63 22.56
C ALA A 105 1.90 6.92 22.92
N GLN A 106 2.38 6.44 24.07
CA GLN A 106 3.76 6.57 24.51
C GLN A 106 4.72 5.83 23.57
N ASP A 107 4.40 4.59 23.19
CA ASP A 107 5.23 3.78 22.28
C ASP A 107 5.33 4.42 20.90
N ILE A 108 4.21 4.91 20.35
CA ILE A 108 4.19 5.62 19.07
C ILE A 108 5.05 6.88 19.14
N ASN A 109 4.88 7.70 20.19
CA ASN A 109 5.65 8.91 20.38
C ASN A 109 7.15 8.63 20.53
N ALA A 110 7.51 7.59 21.29
CA ALA A 110 8.89 7.17 21.48
C ALA A 110 9.52 6.75 20.15
N PHE A 111 8.83 5.94 19.32
CA PHE A 111 9.36 5.55 18.02
C PHE A 111 9.53 6.73 17.07
N VAL A 112 8.54 7.61 16.99
CA VAL A 112 8.55 8.72 16.04
C VAL A 112 9.62 9.75 16.39
N LYS A 113 9.79 10.09 17.69
CA LYS A 113 10.76 11.09 18.16
C LYS A 113 12.19 10.57 18.31
N ASP A 114 12.39 9.27 18.27
CA ASP A 114 13.72 8.67 18.36
C ASP A 114 14.42 8.77 17.01
N GLU A 115 15.32 9.73 16.85
CA GLU A 115 16.12 9.94 15.64
C GLU A 115 17.12 8.81 15.37
N THR A 116 17.44 7.99 16.36
CA THR A 116 18.34 6.84 16.20
C THR A 116 17.66 5.66 15.51
N ARG A 117 16.35 5.58 15.59
CA ARG A 117 15.54 4.56 14.93
C ARG A 117 15.20 4.99 13.51
N LYS A 118 15.70 4.24 12.52
CA LYS A 118 15.43 4.51 11.12
C LYS A 118 13.96 4.30 10.79
N PRO A 119 13.39 5.10 9.87
CA PRO A 119 12.05 4.87 9.34
C PRO A 119 11.98 3.60 8.49
N PHE A 120 10.79 3.18 8.12
CA PHE A 120 10.56 2.15 7.12
C PHE A 120 10.31 2.76 5.75
N LEU A 121 10.80 2.09 4.69
CA LEU A 121 10.44 2.43 3.32
C LEU A 121 9.07 1.82 2.99
N ILE A 122 8.06 2.65 2.86
CA ILE A 122 6.72 2.20 2.49
C ILE A 122 6.61 2.06 0.99
N VAL A 123 6.22 0.86 0.53
CA VAL A 123 6.08 0.51 -0.88
C VAL A 123 4.62 0.13 -1.16
N PRO A 124 3.77 1.10 -1.57
CA PRO A 124 2.42 0.77 -2.02
C PRO A 124 2.49 0.03 -3.35
N ILE A 125 1.86 -1.16 -3.41
CA ILE A 125 1.87 -1.98 -4.61
C ILE A 125 0.81 -1.51 -5.59
N VAL A 126 1.24 -1.20 -6.80
CA VAL A 126 0.37 -0.89 -7.94
C VAL A 126 0.01 -2.19 -8.64
N PHE A 127 -1.28 -2.47 -8.84
CA PHE A 127 -1.79 -3.76 -9.34
C PHE A 127 -2.36 -3.68 -10.76
N ASP A 128 -1.78 -2.83 -11.61
CA ASP A 128 -2.20 -2.67 -13.01
C ASP A 128 -1.74 -3.83 -13.91
N PHE A 129 -1.06 -4.83 -13.36
CA PHE A 129 -0.48 -5.96 -14.07
C PHE A 129 -1.06 -7.28 -13.57
N GLU A 130 -1.16 -8.26 -14.50
CA GLU A 130 -1.61 -9.62 -14.17
C GLU A 130 -0.54 -10.44 -13.40
N ASP A 131 0.75 -10.15 -13.63
CA ASP A 131 1.88 -10.83 -13.00
C ASP A 131 2.26 -10.12 -11.69
N PHE A 132 2.29 -10.88 -10.59
CA PHE A 132 2.56 -10.36 -9.25
C PHE A 132 3.99 -9.80 -9.12
N ASP A 133 4.99 -10.51 -9.66
CA ASP A 133 6.39 -10.05 -9.60
C ASP A 133 6.55 -8.70 -10.30
N ARG A 134 5.83 -8.54 -11.40
CA ARG A 134 5.81 -7.29 -12.16
C ARG A 134 5.19 -6.14 -11.37
N CYS A 135 4.11 -6.38 -10.61
CA CYS A 135 3.55 -5.39 -9.70
C CYS A 135 4.60 -4.94 -8.67
N ILE A 136 5.37 -5.89 -8.11
CA ILE A 136 6.44 -5.60 -7.13
C ILE A 136 7.58 -4.80 -7.77
N TYR A 137 8.13 -5.26 -8.89
CA TYR A 137 9.23 -4.58 -9.57
C TYR A 137 8.88 -3.16 -9.99
N PHE A 138 7.69 -2.96 -10.56
CA PHE A 138 7.21 -1.63 -10.94
C PHE A 138 7.07 -0.70 -9.74
N SER A 139 6.44 -1.18 -8.66
CA SER A 139 6.22 -0.39 -7.43
C SER A 139 7.54 -0.03 -6.76
N LEU A 140 8.49 -0.97 -6.69
CA LEU A 140 9.84 -0.73 -6.18
C LEU A 140 10.59 0.28 -7.03
N THR A 141 10.61 0.10 -8.35
CA THR A 141 11.30 1.02 -9.28
C THR A 141 10.76 2.44 -9.10
N LYS A 142 9.44 2.60 -9.05
CA LYS A 142 8.78 3.89 -8.86
C LYS A 142 9.16 4.51 -7.50
N LYS A 143 9.11 3.72 -6.41
CA LYS A 143 9.41 4.23 -5.07
C LYS A 143 10.89 4.58 -4.90
N LEU A 144 11.80 3.72 -5.35
CA LEU A 144 13.24 3.97 -5.27
C LEU A 144 13.65 5.20 -6.07
N SER A 145 13.08 5.37 -7.28
CA SER A 145 13.30 6.57 -8.09
C SER A 145 12.84 7.84 -7.39
N SER A 146 11.70 7.80 -6.68
CA SER A 146 11.16 8.97 -5.96
C SER A 146 12.04 9.44 -4.79
N ILE A 147 12.86 8.53 -4.23
CA ILE A 147 13.79 8.82 -3.13
C ILE A 147 15.25 8.93 -3.60
N GLY A 148 15.50 8.92 -4.92
CA GLY A 148 16.83 9.08 -5.50
C GLY A 148 17.76 7.88 -5.33
N ILE A 149 17.24 6.70 -4.99
CA ILE A 149 18.02 5.47 -4.88
C ILE A 149 17.95 4.71 -6.21
N SER A 150 19.10 4.41 -6.79
CA SER A 150 19.21 3.66 -8.04
C SER A 150 19.56 2.20 -7.76
N VAL A 151 18.60 1.31 -7.95
CA VAL A 151 18.82 -0.15 -7.98
C VAL A 151 18.39 -0.66 -9.35
N ARG A 152 19.26 -1.41 -10.02
CA ARG A 152 18.97 -1.96 -11.34
C ARG A 152 18.44 -3.38 -11.21
N PHE A 153 17.16 -3.56 -11.45
CA PHE A 153 16.56 -4.88 -11.54
C PHE A 153 16.80 -5.48 -12.94
N LYS A 154 17.20 -6.73 -13.01
CA LYS A 154 17.25 -7.45 -14.28
C LYS A 154 15.84 -7.96 -14.64
N THR A 155 15.04 -7.09 -15.24
CA THR A 155 13.75 -7.44 -15.82
C THR A 155 13.83 -7.33 -17.34
N PHE A 156 12.85 -7.89 -18.06
CA PHE A 156 12.73 -7.68 -19.50
C PHE A 156 12.77 -6.17 -19.84
N TYR A 157 12.00 -5.38 -19.11
CA TYR A 157 11.83 -3.95 -19.38
C TYR A 157 13.12 -3.14 -19.19
N THR A 158 13.83 -3.40 -18.09
CA THR A 158 15.09 -2.68 -17.80
C THR A 158 16.17 -3.04 -18.80
N GLN A 159 16.30 -4.33 -19.17
CA GLN A 159 17.26 -4.76 -20.16
C GLN A 159 16.91 -4.29 -21.57
N ALA A 160 15.62 -4.21 -21.92
CA ALA A 160 15.17 -3.63 -23.18
C ALA A 160 15.50 -2.12 -23.27
N LEU A 161 15.27 -1.36 -22.19
CA LEU A 161 15.66 0.05 -22.11
C LEU A 161 17.17 0.24 -22.20
N GLU A 162 17.95 -0.58 -21.51
CA GLU A 162 19.42 -0.57 -21.59
C GLU A 162 19.89 -0.86 -23.03
N GLN A 163 19.26 -1.81 -23.72
CA GLN A 163 19.60 -2.12 -25.09
C GLN A 163 19.25 -0.98 -26.05
N LEU A 164 18.11 -0.30 -25.85
CA LEU A 164 17.79 0.90 -26.62
C LEU A 164 18.80 2.03 -26.37
N SER A 165 19.23 2.20 -25.13
CA SER A 165 20.28 3.18 -24.77
C SER A 165 21.58 2.89 -25.49
N ARG A 166 22.06 1.64 -25.46
CA ARG A 166 23.30 1.23 -26.19
C ARG A 166 23.21 1.51 -27.67
N TRP A 167 22.05 1.24 -28.31
CA TRP A 167 21.89 1.55 -29.74
C TRP A 167 21.86 3.04 -30.04
N LYS A 168 21.51 3.88 -29.05
CA LYS A 168 21.53 5.34 -29.21
C LYS A 168 22.91 5.96 -29.01
N GLU A 169 23.80 5.29 -28.29
CA GLU A 169 25.15 5.74 -28.02
C GLU A 169 26.08 5.56 -29.24
N ASP A 170 25.79 4.58 -30.14
CA ASP A 170 26.54 4.32 -31.31
C ASP A 170 25.83 4.90 -32.55
N GLU A 171 26.53 5.74 -33.33
CA GLU A 171 25.93 6.49 -34.45
C GLU A 171 25.39 5.58 -35.57
N GLU A 172 26.09 4.50 -35.90
CA GLU A 172 25.64 3.53 -36.92
C GLU A 172 24.39 2.79 -36.46
N SER A 173 24.40 2.32 -35.20
CA SER A 173 23.25 1.65 -34.57
C SER A 173 22.04 2.61 -34.44
N LEU A 174 22.26 3.88 -34.11
CA LEU A 174 21.22 4.88 -34.04
C LEU A 174 20.53 5.13 -35.39
N ASN A 175 21.33 5.28 -36.44
CA ASN A 175 20.79 5.48 -37.81
C ASN A 175 19.99 4.25 -38.28
N ARG A 176 20.49 3.06 -37.99
CA ARG A 176 19.77 1.81 -38.26
C ARG A 176 18.50 1.69 -37.43
N LEU A 177 18.53 2.04 -36.14
CA LEU A 177 17.37 2.06 -35.24
C LEU A 177 16.26 2.97 -35.78
N LYS A 178 16.60 4.22 -36.17
CA LYS A 178 15.66 5.15 -36.81
C LYS A 178 15.03 4.59 -38.07
N SER A 179 15.85 4.08 -39.01
CA SER A 179 15.37 3.48 -40.27
C SER A 179 14.48 2.26 -40.00
N THR A 180 14.83 1.43 -39.00
CA THR A 180 14.03 0.24 -38.67
C THR A 180 12.70 0.64 -38.01
N CYS A 181 12.71 1.63 -37.13
CA CYS A 181 11.48 2.16 -36.51
C CYS A 181 10.52 2.74 -37.54
N GLU A 182 11.03 3.50 -38.53
CA GLU A 182 10.22 4.03 -39.63
C GLU A 182 9.57 2.89 -40.47
N LYS A 183 10.35 1.85 -40.85
CA LYS A 183 9.85 0.71 -41.64
C LYS A 183 8.78 -0.10 -40.88
N GLU A 184 8.99 -0.31 -39.58
CA GLU A 184 8.09 -1.09 -38.71
C GLU A 184 6.95 -0.26 -38.12
N LYS A 185 6.90 1.05 -38.43
CA LYS A 185 5.93 2.03 -37.87
C LYS A 185 5.94 2.05 -36.35
N ILE A 186 7.12 2.02 -35.76
CA ILE A 186 7.32 2.08 -34.29
C ILE A 186 7.71 3.50 -33.90
N ASN A 187 6.95 4.11 -32.99
CA ASN A 187 7.36 5.35 -32.34
C ASN A 187 8.31 5.00 -31.19
N LEU A 188 9.58 5.37 -31.30
CA LEU A 188 10.61 5.02 -30.32
C LEU A 188 10.31 5.65 -28.92
N SER A 189 9.86 6.90 -28.90
CA SER A 189 9.53 7.59 -27.64
C SER A 189 8.34 6.93 -26.92
N ASP A 190 7.33 6.48 -27.66
CA ASP A 190 6.18 5.79 -27.10
C ASP A 190 6.57 4.37 -26.63
N LEU A 191 7.45 3.69 -27.36
CA LEU A 191 7.99 2.40 -26.93
C LEU A 191 8.77 2.54 -25.61
N GLU A 192 9.63 3.55 -25.47
CA GLU A 192 10.39 3.81 -24.25
C GLU A 192 9.48 4.12 -23.07
N LYS A 193 8.45 4.94 -23.28
CA LYS A 193 7.44 5.23 -22.24
C LYS A 193 6.72 3.94 -21.82
N SER A 194 6.30 3.12 -22.78
CA SER A 194 5.60 1.87 -22.51
C SER A 194 6.50 0.85 -21.80
N LEU A 195 7.79 0.77 -22.15
CA LEU A 195 8.76 -0.07 -21.43
C LEU A 195 8.98 0.45 -20.01
N THR A 196 9.10 1.76 -19.82
CA THR A 196 9.24 2.37 -18.49
C THR A 196 8.00 2.15 -17.62
N ALA A 197 6.82 2.10 -18.25
CA ALA A 197 5.55 1.79 -17.59
C ALA A 197 5.32 0.28 -17.41
N PHE A 198 6.27 -0.56 -17.81
CA PHE A 198 6.12 -2.03 -17.75
C PHE A 198 4.89 -2.54 -18.53
N ASP A 199 4.52 -1.93 -19.65
CA ASP A 199 3.38 -2.36 -20.46
C ASP A 199 3.71 -3.66 -21.23
N SER A 200 2.87 -4.71 -21.08
CA SER A 200 3.06 -6.00 -21.76
C SER A 200 3.05 -5.90 -23.28
N LYS A 201 2.32 -4.93 -23.83
CA LYS A 201 2.32 -4.71 -25.29
C LYS A 201 3.69 -4.28 -25.79
N ALA A 202 4.46 -3.57 -24.98
CA ALA A 202 5.80 -3.14 -25.32
C ALA A 202 6.76 -4.32 -25.50
N GLU A 203 6.53 -5.46 -24.83
CA GLU A 203 7.36 -6.66 -24.99
C GLU A 203 7.36 -7.18 -26.44
N SER A 204 6.18 -7.32 -27.03
CA SER A 204 6.04 -7.82 -28.41
C SER A 204 6.61 -6.83 -29.43
N VAL A 205 6.42 -5.52 -29.18
CA VAL A 205 6.96 -4.46 -30.04
C VAL A 205 8.49 -4.43 -29.99
N PHE A 206 9.04 -4.47 -28.76
CA PHE A 206 10.49 -4.50 -28.59
C PHE A 206 11.13 -5.76 -29.16
N ASN A 207 10.58 -6.95 -28.93
CA ASN A 207 11.08 -8.20 -29.49
C ASN A 207 11.12 -8.18 -31.05
N ARG A 208 10.08 -7.62 -31.65
CA ARG A 208 10.05 -7.43 -33.11
C ARG A 208 11.13 -6.46 -33.59
N LEU A 209 11.30 -5.32 -32.88
CA LEU A 209 12.34 -4.35 -33.19
C LEU A 209 13.73 -4.97 -33.02
N PHE A 210 13.98 -5.67 -31.90
CA PHE A 210 15.25 -6.32 -31.60
C PHE A 210 15.62 -7.36 -32.70
N ASN A 211 14.67 -8.20 -33.06
CA ASN A 211 14.87 -9.20 -34.11
C ASN A 211 15.29 -8.54 -35.44
N LYS A 212 14.66 -7.42 -35.82
CA LYS A 212 15.04 -6.66 -37.04
C LYS A 212 16.40 -5.99 -36.92
N MET A 213 16.72 -5.44 -35.76
CA MET A 213 18.01 -4.80 -35.47
C MET A 213 19.17 -5.81 -35.49
N THR A 214 18.92 -7.07 -35.12
CA THR A 214 19.93 -8.10 -34.91
C THR A 214 19.89 -9.20 -36.01
N PHE A 215 19.22 -8.95 -37.13
CA PHE A 215 19.12 -9.89 -38.26
C PHE A 215 18.54 -11.26 -37.91
N GLY A 216 17.49 -11.29 -37.10
CA GLY A 216 16.74 -12.52 -36.78
C GLY A 216 17.08 -13.13 -35.42
N VAL A 217 17.94 -12.50 -34.62
CA VAL A 217 18.21 -12.97 -33.26
C VAL A 217 17.06 -12.59 -32.32
N ASN A 218 16.64 -13.50 -31.46
CA ASN A 218 15.63 -13.23 -30.43
C ASN A 218 16.26 -12.59 -29.23
N PHE A 219 15.55 -11.64 -28.62
CA PHE A 219 15.98 -11.04 -27.37
C PHE A 219 15.83 -12.05 -26.23
N VAL A 220 16.93 -12.38 -25.57
CA VAL A 220 16.97 -13.24 -24.40
C VAL A 220 17.33 -12.36 -23.22
N CYS A 221 16.45 -12.28 -22.24
CA CYS A 221 16.70 -11.56 -21.00
C CYS A 221 16.92 -12.53 -19.85
N GLU A 222 17.89 -12.20 -19.01
CA GLU A 222 18.06 -12.83 -17.70
C GLU A 222 17.14 -12.12 -16.71
N VAL A 223 16.11 -12.80 -16.24
CA VAL A 223 15.23 -12.24 -15.20
C VAL A 223 15.79 -12.64 -13.83
N SER A 224 16.12 -11.65 -13.01
CA SER A 224 16.53 -11.91 -11.62
C SER A 224 15.40 -12.56 -10.85
N ASN A 225 15.74 -13.44 -9.92
CA ASN A 225 14.79 -13.92 -8.93
C ASN A 225 14.33 -12.75 -8.06
N LEU A 226 13.03 -12.70 -7.74
CA LEU A 226 12.44 -11.64 -6.90
C LEU A 226 13.21 -11.50 -5.56
N THR A 227 13.52 -12.60 -4.91
CA THR A 227 14.25 -12.63 -3.63
C THR A 227 15.63 -11.98 -3.73
N GLU A 228 16.40 -12.26 -4.79
CA GLU A 228 17.71 -11.64 -5.03
C GLU A 228 17.60 -10.12 -5.23
N SER A 229 16.59 -9.70 -6.01
CA SER A 229 16.32 -8.28 -6.24
C SER A 229 15.93 -7.55 -4.96
N LEU A 230 15.09 -8.17 -4.12
CA LEU A 230 14.69 -7.63 -2.82
C LEU A 230 15.89 -7.52 -1.87
N THR A 231 16.82 -8.49 -1.90
CA THR A 231 18.05 -8.44 -1.10
C THR A 231 18.91 -7.24 -1.51
N GLN A 232 19.10 -7.03 -2.82
CA GLN A 232 19.85 -5.85 -3.33
C GLN A 232 19.20 -4.53 -2.90
N VAL A 233 17.87 -4.44 -2.92
CA VAL A 233 17.15 -3.25 -2.43
C VAL A 233 17.36 -3.06 -0.94
N THR A 234 17.19 -4.11 -0.14
CA THR A 234 17.37 -4.03 1.31
C THR A 234 18.77 -3.55 1.68
N GLU A 235 19.80 -4.04 0.99
CA GLU A 235 21.19 -3.58 1.18
C GLU A 235 21.34 -2.10 0.79
N ALA A 236 20.79 -1.70 -0.36
CA ALA A 236 20.90 -0.34 -0.87
C ALA A 236 20.22 0.70 0.05
N ILE A 237 19.12 0.34 0.69
CA ILE A 237 18.38 1.23 1.60
C ILE A 237 18.84 1.15 3.05
N SER A 238 19.63 0.17 3.44
CA SER A 238 20.01 -0.16 4.83
C SER A 238 20.62 0.99 5.62
N SER A 239 21.28 1.95 4.94
CA SER A 239 21.82 3.15 5.58
C SER A 239 20.74 4.12 6.08
N GLN A 240 19.59 4.19 5.40
CA GLN A 240 18.53 5.17 5.65
C GLN A 240 17.26 4.57 6.27
N TYR A 241 16.97 3.30 6.01
CA TYR A 241 15.73 2.63 6.40
C TYR A 241 15.99 1.37 7.22
N SER A 242 15.06 1.03 8.13
CA SER A 242 15.07 -0.22 8.89
C SER A 242 14.70 -1.43 8.04
N GLY A 243 13.91 -1.22 7.00
CA GLY A 243 13.40 -2.23 6.08
C GLY A 243 12.29 -1.67 5.20
N MET A 244 11.63 -2.55 4.45
CA MET A 244 10.51 -2.22 3.57
C MET A 244 9.19 -2.70 4.16
N VAL A 245 8.12 -1.91 3.97
CA VAL A 245 6.75 -2.34 4.23
C VAL A 245 5.97 -2.28 2.94
N PHE A 246 5.71 -3.44 2.36
CA PHE A 246 4.87 -3.58 1.18
C PHE A 246 3.40 -3.52 1.57
N ILE A 247 2.60 -2.69 0.91
CA ILE A 247 1.17 -2.59 1.14
C ILE A 247 0.44 -2.82 -0.16
N PHE A 248 -0.29 -3.93 -0.24
CA PHE A 248 -1.14 -4.25 -1.37
C PHE A 248 -2.61 -4.01 -0.99
N ASP A 249 -3.05 -2.74 -1.12
CA ASP A 249 -4.47 -2.41 -0.98
C ASP A 249 -5.24 -2.98 -2.20
N GLU A 250 -6.46 -3.45 -2.00
CA GLU A 250 -7.27 -4.12 -3.01
C GLU A 250 -6.73 -5.48 -3.53
N PHE A 251 -5.90 -6.19 -2.74
CA PHE A 251 -5.41 -7.52 -3.13
C PHE A 251 -6.54 -8.52 -3.41
N GLY A 252 -7.68 -8.40 -2.70
CA GLY A 252 -8.86 -9.22 -2.98
C GLY A 252 -9.39 -9.04 -4.39
N ARG A 253 -9.43 -7.81 -4.90
CA ARG A 253 -9.81 -7.50 -6.28
C ARG A 253 -8.80 -8.06 -7.28
N TYR A 254 -7.50 -7.88 -6.98
CA TYR A 254 -6.44 -8.44 -7.80
C TYR A 254 -6.58 -9.97 -7.96
N ILE A 255 -6.94 -10.69 -6.88
CA ILE A 255 -7.23 -12.13 -6.95
C ILE A 255 -8.45 -12.39 -7.85
N GLU A 256 -9.56 -11.66 -7.67
CA GLU A 256 -10.79 -11.86 -8.46
C GLU A 256 -10.53 -11.73 -9.97
N ASP A 257 -9.75 -10.71 -10.36
CA ASP A 257 -9.45 -10.42 -11.75
C ASP A 257 -8.44 -11.42 -12.35
N ASN A 258 -7.52 -11.98 -11.56
CA ASN A 258 -6.35 -12.70 -12.04
C ASN A 258 -6.20 -14.13 -11.49
N ILE A 259 -7.17 -14.69 -10.78
CA ILE A 259 -7.03 -15.94 -9.98
C ILE A 259 -6.44 -17.13 -10.74
N LYS A 260 -6.68 -17.22 -12.06
CA LYS A 260 -6.16 -18.31 -12.92
C LYS A 260 -4.75 -18.04 -13.45
N LYS A 261 -4.26 -16.81 -13.35
CA LYS A 261 -2.99 -16.34 -13.93
C LYS A 261 -1.94 -16.06 -12.87
N ILE A 262 -2.35 -15.80 -11.63
CA ILE A 262 -1.45 -15.50 -10.53
C ILE A 262 -0.54 -16.71 -10.28
N LYS A 263 0.76 -16.45 -10.32
CA LYS A 263 1.75 -17.38 -9.82
C LYS A 263 1.71 -17.33 -8.28
N VAL A 264 0.92 -18.22 -7.67
CA VAL A 264 0.75 -18.31 -6.20
C VAL A 264 2.09 -18.38 -5.49
N ARG A 265 3.07 -19.02 -6.12
CA ARG A 265 4.44 -19.12 -5.61
C ARG A 265 5.09 -17.75 -5.39
N SER A 266 4.91 -16.78 -6.29
CA SER A 266 5.50 -15.43 -6.11
C SER A 266 4.99 -14.73 -4.86
N VAL A 267 3.71 -14.91 -4.52
CA VAL A 267 3.12 -14.38 -3.28
C VAL A 267 3.73 -15.07 -2.04
N GLN A 268 4.01 -16.37 -2.14
CA GLN A 268 4.69 -17.12 -1.08
C GLN A 268 6.15 -16.71 -0.94
N ASP A 269 6.88 -16.58 -2.06
CA ASP A 269 8.30 -16.20 -2.07
C ASP A 269 8.52 -14.82 -1.44
N LEU A 270 7.59 -13.87 -1.66
CA LEU A 270 7.65 -12.57 -1.02
C LEU A 270 7.42 -12.66 0.50
N ALA A 271 6.48 -13.50 0.96
CA ALA A 271 6.28 -13.74 2.38
C ALA A 271 7.51 -14.39 3.02
N GLU A 272 8.06 -15.43 2.38
CA GLU A 272 9.30 -16.09 2.85
C GLU A 272 10.48 -15.11 2.93
N TYR A 273 10.58 -14.22 1.96
CA TYR A 273 11.60 -13.17 1.99
C TYR A 273 11.39 -12.21 3.16
N CYS A 274 10.16 -11.80 3.45
CA CYS A 274 9.87 -10.95 4.61
C CYS A 274 10.19 -11.65 5.92
N ASP A 275 9.88 -12.94 6.03
CA ASP A 275 10.06 -13.73 7.26
C ASP A 275 11.53 -14.13 7.52
N HIS A 276 12.33 -14.36 6.48
CA HIS A 276 13.66 -14.96 6.58
C HIS A 276 14.77 -14.18 5.87
N GLY A 277 14.43 -13.14 5.11
CA GLY A 277 15.40 -12.32 4.39
C GLY A 277 16.16 -11.35 5.30
N ASN A 278 17.14 -10.68 4.72
CA ASN A 278 17.88 -9.64 5.42
C ASN A 278 16.99 -8.40 5.64
N GLY A 279 17.13 -7.77 6.80
CA GLY A 279 16.39 -6.55 7.16
C GLY A 279 15.01 -6.84 7.76
N ASN A 280 14.39 -5.79 8.28
CA ASN A 280 13.04 -5.85 8.88
C ASN A 280 11.98 -5.54 7.82
N ASN A 281 11.73 -6.52 6.91
CA ASN A 281 10.79 -6.34 5.81
C ASN A 281 9.42 -6.93 6.14
N HIS A 282 8.37 -6.26 5.70
CA HIS A 282 6.99 -6.65 5.95
C HIS A 282 6.12 -6.57 4.71
N ILE A 283 5.07 -7.40 4.66
CA ILE A 283 4.00 -7.30 3.65
C ILE A 283 2.63 -7.33 4.30
N ILE A 284 1.77 -6.42 3.85
CA ILE A 284 0.37 -6.30 4.26
C ILE A 284 -0.50 -6.40 3.01
N LEU A 285 -1.23 -7.51 2.89
CA LEU A 285 -2.25 -7.72 1.86
C LEU A 285 -3.61 -7.30 2.41
N VAL A 286 -4.43 -6.63 1.60
CA VAL A 286 -5.75 -6.15 2.00
C VAL A 286 -6.83 -6.73 1.13
N SER A 287 -7.87 -7.27 1.75
CA SER A 287 -9.01 -7.86 1.05
C SER A 287 -10.34 -7.52 1.69
N HIS A 288 -11.45 -7.77 0.97
CA HIS A 288 -12.80 -7.53 1.50
C HIS A 288 -13.38 -8.74 2.22
N LYS A 289 -12.79 -9.90 2.00
CA LYS A 289 -13.18 -11.19 2.62
C LYS A 289 -11.94 -12.07 2.76
N GLU A 290 -12.06 -13.17 3.47
CA GLU A 290 -10.99 -14.17 3.60
C GLU A 290 -10.55 -14.70 2.23
N ILE A 291 -9.26 -15.01 2.09
CA ILE A 291 -8.70 -15.55 0.82
C ILE A 291 -9.41 -16.83 0.39
N SER A 292 -9.75 -17.70 1.35
CA SER A 292 -10.51 -18.94 1.14
C SER A 292 -11.80 -18.72 0.34
N LEU A 293 -12.49 -17.58 0.54
CA LEU A 293 -13.74 -17.26 -0.16
C LEU A 293 -13.52 -16.88 -1.64
N TYR A 294 -12.34 -16.37 -2.01
CA TYR A 294 -11.97 -16.12 -3.41
C TYR A 294 -11.65 -17.42 -4.15
N THR A 295 -11.15 -18.43 -3.43
CA THR A 295 -10.60 -19.66 -4.01
C THR A 295 -11.60 -20.83 -4.07
N GLN A 296 -12.86 -20.64 -3.65
CA GLN A 296 -13.89 -21.69 -3.64
C GLN A 296 -14.25 -22.26 -5.02
N ARG A 297 -14.09 -21.46 -6.07
CA ARG A 297 -14.54 -21.80 -7.44
C ARG A 297 -13.42 -22.23 -8.38
N ILE A 298 -12.24 -22.51 -7.87
CA ILE A 298 -11.08 -22.95 -8.65
C ILE A 298 -10.78 -24.45 -8.45
N SER A 299 -9.84 -25.00 -9.22
CA SER A 299 -9.43 -26.40 -9.09
C SER A 299 -8.88 -26.70 -7.70
N LYS A 300 -9.06 -27.94 -7.22
CA LYS A 300 -8.53 -28.37 -5.90
C LYS A 300 -7.02 -28.14 -5.77
N THR A 301 -6.27 -28.37 -6.83
CA THR A 301 -4.81 -28.15 -6.83
C THR A 301 -4.48 -26.69 -6.54
N LEU A 302 -5.07 -25.77 -7.27
CA LEU A 302 -4.83 -24.33 -7.09
C LEU A 302 -5.37 -23.84 -5.74
N SER A 303 -6.53 -24.34 -5.29
CA SER A 303 -7.07 -24.03 -3.96
C SER A 303 -6.12 -24.47 -2.83
N ASN A 304 -5.46 -25.63 -2.97
CA ASN A 304 -4.49 -26.10 -2.00
C ASN A 304 -3.22 -25.24 -1.98
N GLU A 305 -2.80 -24.68 -3.10
CA GLU A 305 -1.69 -23.73 -3.12
C GLU A 305 -2.05 -22.41 -2.40
N TRP A 306 -3.25 -21.89 -2.59
CA TRP A 306 -3.75 -20.73 -1.87
C TRP A 306 -3.86 -20.95 -0.35
N LYS A 307 -4.23 -22.13 0.10
CA LYS A 307 -4.21 -22.49 1.53
C LYS A 307 -2.81 -22.39 2.17
N LYS A 308 -1.75 -22.62 1.39
CA LYS A 308 -0.38 -22.44 1.88
C LYS A 308 -0.07 -20.95 2.13
N ILE A 309 -0.65 -20.05 1.33
CA ILE A 309 -0.55 -18.61 1.58
C ILE A 309 -1.23 -18.26 2.90
N GLU A 310 -2.48 -18.71 3.12
CA GLU A 310 -3.19 -18.45 4.37
C GLU A 310 -2.39 -18.90 5.61
N GLY A 311 -1.67 -20.01 5.51
CA GLY A 311 -0.81 -20.51 6.59
C GLY A 311 0.45 -19.68 6.86
N ARG A 312 0.89 -18.86 5.90
CA ARG A 312 2.10 -18.01 6.02
C ARG A 312 1.78 -16.59 6.47
N TYR A 313 0.57 -16.14 6.23
CA TYR A 313 0.14 -14.79 6.57
C TYR A 313 -0.70 -14.79 7.84
N LYS A 314 -0.43 -13.86 8.73
CA LYS A 314 -1.31 -13.59 9.86
C LYS A 314 -2.56 -12.88 9.36
N ALA A 315 -3.69 -13.57 9.40
CA ALA A 315 -4.97 -13.00 8.99
C ALA A 315 -5.64 -12.25 10.16
N THR A 316 -6.03 -11.00 9.93
CA THR A 316 -6.67 -10.12 10.91
C THR A 316 -7.99 -9.61 10.35
N PRO A 317 -9.15 -9.98 10.93
CA PRO A 317 -10.45 -9.45 10.53
C PRO A 317 -10.69 -8.03 11.08
N ILE A 318 -11.26 -7.16 10.26
CA ILE A 318 -11.89 -5.93 10.73
C ILE A 318 -13.40 -6.09 10.64
N ASN A 319 -14.04 -6.14 11.79
CA ASN A 319 -15.49 -6.23 11.90
C ASN A 319 -16.06 -4.88 12.35
N ASP A 320 -17.06 -4.39 11.61
CA ASP A 320 -17.83 -3.22 12.04
C ASP A 320 -18.70 -3.56 13.25
N LYS A 321 -18.49 -2.84 14.35
CA LYS A 321 -19.42 -2.81 15.46
C LYS A 321 -20.34 -1.59 15.28
N GLN A 322 -21.64 -1.73 15.44
CA GLN A 322 -22.62 -0.62 15.29
C GLN A 322 -22.26 0.59 16.14
N ASP A 323 -21.73 0.38 17.34
CA ASP A 323 -21.30 1.44 18.24
C ASP A 323 -20.14 2.28 17.68
N GLN A 324 -19.29 1.69 16.83
CA GLN A 324 -18.20 2.40 16.16
C GLN A 324 -18.71 3.37 15.10
N CYS A 325 -19.72 3.00 14.34
CA CYS A 325 -20.39 3.91 13.38
C CYS A 325 -20.99 5.12 14.10
N LEU A 326 -21.62 4.92 15.24
CA LEU A 326 -22.19 5.99 16.04
C LEU A 326 -21.12 6.91 16.61
N SER A 327 -19.99 6.37 17.07
CA SER A 327 -18.85 7.13 17.55
C SER A 327 -18.24 7.99 16.44
N LEU A 328 -18.07 7.41 15.23
CA LEU A 328 -17.58 8.12 14.06
C LEU A 328 -18.51 9.28 13.65
N ILE A 329 -19.82 9.01 13.57
CA ILE A 329 -20.83 10.05 13.27
C ILE A 329 -20.76 11.18 14.31
N LYS A 330 -20.61 10.84 15.59
CA LYS A 330 -20.48 11.83 16.67
C LYS A 330 -19.24 12.71 16.51
N SER A 331 -18.15 12.17 16.01
CA SER A 331 -16.88 12.90 15.81
C SER A 331 -16.89 13.79 14.56
N VAL A 332 -17.67 13.43 13.53
CA VAL A 332 -17.80 14.20 12.27
C VAL A 332 -18.82 15.33 12.38
N LEU A 333 -19.76 15.23 13.35
CA LEU A 333 -20.81 16.22 13.53
C LEU A 333 -20.37 17.27 14.55
N ILE A 334 -20.14 18.49 14.09
CA ILE A 334 -19.86 19.64 14.94
C ILE A 334 -21.19 20.25 15.40
N LYS A 335 -21.33 20.41 16.71
CA LYS A 335 -22.49 21.08 17.31
C LYS A 335 -22.15 22.54 17.50
N GLU A 336 -22.97 23.42 16.93
CA GLU A 336 -22.86 24.86 17.15
C GLU A 336 -23.24 25.18 18.61
N GLU A 337 -22.27 25.58 19.43
CA GLU A 337 -22.40 25.64 20.89
C GLU A 337 -23.66 26.41 21.37
N LYS A 338 -23.82 27.66 20.90
CA LYS A 338 -24.95 28.51 21.34
C LYS A 338 -26.32 27.98 20.87
N PRO A 339 -26.52 27.70 19.56
CA PRO A 339 -27.78 27.13 19.09
C PRO A 339 -28.10 25.77 19.70
N TRP A 340 -27.07 24.93 19.90
CA TRP A 340 -27.23 23.60 20.50
C TRP A 340 -27.62 23.66 21.97
N ALA A 341 -27.02 24.58 22.75
CA ALA A 341 -27.40 24.80 24.15
C ALA A 341 -28.85 25.27 24.29
N ALA A 342 -29.27 26.24 23.46
CA ALA A 342 -30.65 26.73 23.43
C ALA A 342 -31.64 25.62 23.03
N PHE A 343 -31.30 24.80 22.05
CA PHE A 343 -32.08 23.63 21.66
C PHE A 343 -32.24 22.63 22.79
N LYS A 344 -31.13 22.26 23.47
CA LYS A 344 -31.16 21.35 24.63
C LYS A 344 -32.07 21.88 25.74
N GLN A 345 -31.99 23.17 26.07
CA GLN A 345 -32.81 23.79 27.10
C GLN A 345 -34.29 23.74 26.72
N LYS A 346 -34.64 24.08 25.46
CA LYS A 346 -36.04 24.08 24.98
C LYS A 346 -36.67 22.70 24.94
N TYR A 347 -35.87 21.65 24.61
CA TYR A 347 -36.36 20.29 24.38
C TYR A 347 -35.88 19.28 25.44
N LYS A 348 -35.44 19.75 26.62
CA LYS A 348 -34.88 18.95 27.72
C LYS A 348 -35.69 17.67 28.05
N HIS A 349 -37.00 17.75 28.08
CA HIS A 349 -37.90 16.61 28.38
C HIS A 349 -38.02 15.59 27.23
N ARG A 350 -37.74 15.98 25.99
CA ARG A 350 -37.77 15.09 24.83
C ARG A 350 -36.41 14.38 24.61
N CYS A 351 -35.31 15.05 24.91
CA CYS A 351 -33.96 14.49 24.81
C CYS A 351 -33.71 13.38 25.84
N THR A 352 -34.21 13.52 27.07
CA THR A 352 -34.09 12.49 28.13
C THR A 352 -34.90 11.21 27.84
N ARG A 353 -36.01 11.28 27.08
CA ARG A 353 -36.75 10.08 26.68
C ARG A 353 -36.07 9.27 25.58
N GLY A 354 -35.22 9.90 24.75
CA GLY A 354 -34.43 9.23 23.71
C GLY A 354 -33.26 8.43 24.26
N THR A 355 -32.57 8.94 25.28
CA THR A 355 -31.42 8.27 25.91
C THR A 355 -31.80 7.04 26.73
N ASN A 356 -33.03 6.92 27.20
CA ASN A 356 -33.51 5.74 27.93
C ASN A 356 -34.01 4.60 27.01
N LYS A 357 -34.08 4.79 25.70
CA LYS A 357 -34.43 3.75 24.72
C LYS A 357 -33.21 3.14 24.02
N ILE A 358 -32.02 3.63 24.31
CA ILE A 358 -30.74 3.17 23.75
C ILE A 358 -29.83 2.69 24.91
N LYS A 359 -30.43 1.91 25.81
CA LYS A 359 -29.69 1.10 26.79
C LYS A 359 -29.95 -0.37 26.51
#